data_2a00d9cb7a2d7e5243716b67f12cdfe3
#
_entry.id   2a00d9cb7a2d7e5243716b67f12cdfe3
#
_cell.length_a   1.000
_cell.length_b   1.000
_cell.length_c   1.000
_cell.angle_alpha   90.00
_cell.angle_beta   90.00
_cell.angle_gamma   90.00
#
_symmetry.space_group_name_H-M   'P 1'
#
loop_
_entity.id
_entity.type
_entity.pdbx_description
1 polymer ?
#
loop_
_entity_poly.entity_id
_entity_poly.type
_entity_poly.pdbx_seq_one_letter_code
_entity_poly.pdbx_strand_id
1 'polypeptide(L)'
;MTPADLDTARQSALLAALPEPQRARVLEGAQVQSVETGQTIFLQDDPADALFIVLDGWVKLYRIATSGTEAVVSVMTRGRSFGEAVALKGGIYPVSAEAITPARLVRIDATRLRNLLQSDPVLATSMLAATYVHLQQLVEQVEHLKARSGVQRVAEFLLDLAA
;
A
#
# COMPACT_ATOMS: atom_id res chain seq x y z
N MET A 1 10.94 5.38 -15.47
CA MET A 1 9.74 5.98 -14.84
C MET A 1 9.35 7.21 -15.63
N THR A 2 8.14 7.29 -16.15
CA THR A 2 7.62 8.47 -16.89
C THR A 2 7.22 9.59 -15.91
N PRO A 3 7.02 10.84 -16.35
CA PRO A 3 6.48 11.89 -15.49
C PRO A 3 5.16 11.53 -14.83
N ALA A 4 4.24 10.88 -15.55
CA ALA A 4 2.96 10.43 -15.02
C ALA A 4 3.14 9.33 -13.94
N ASP A 5 4.11 8.43 -14.10
CA ASP A 5 4.44 7.44 -13.10
C ASP A 5 4.95 8.10 -11.81
N LEU A 6 5.83 9.10 -11.95
CA LEU A 6 6.33 9.87 -10.82
C LEU A 6 5.20 10.57 -10.07
N ASP A 7 4.28 11.19 -10.78
CA ASP A 7 3.14 11.89 -10.16
C ASP A 7 2.25 10.89 -9.39
N THR A 8 1.95 9.74 -9.99
CA THR A 8 1.18 8.68 -9.31
C THR A 8 1.91 8.17 -8.06
N ALA A 9 3.20 7.89 -8.17
CA ALA A 9 4.00 7.42 -7.03
C ALA A 9 4.08 8.47 -5.91
N ARG A 10 4.30 9.74 -6.24
CA ARG A 10 4.35 10.85 -5.29
C ARG A 10 3.04 11.07 -4.54
N GLN A 11 1.92 10.80 -5.18
CA GLN A 11 0.59 10.92 -4.58
C GLN A 11 0.16 9.67 -3.80
N SER A 12 0.97 8.60 -3.80
CA SER A 12 0.67 7.41 -3.01
C SER A 12 0.58 7.75 -1.52
N ALA A 13 -0.25 6.99 -0.78
CA ALA A 13 -0.44 7.21 0.65
C ALA A 13 0.88 7.21 1.45
N LEU A 14 1.84 6.39 1.03
CA LEU A 14 3.15 6.32 1.65
C LEU A 14 3.98 7.60 1.45
N LEU A 15 3.98 8.15 0.23
CA LEU A 15 4.89 9.23 -0.16
C LEU A 15 4.27 10.62 -0.08
N ALA A 16 2.94 10.74 -0.17
CA ALA A 16 2.25 12.03 -0.21
C ALA A 16 2.53 12.92 1.00
N ALA A 17 2.71 12.32 2.17
CA ALA A 17 2.98 13.03 3.42
C ALA A 17 4.46 13.40 3.61
N LEU A 18 5.37 12.91 2.75
CA LEU A 18 6.79 13.25 2.84
C LEU A 18 7.07 14.61 2.19
N PRO A 19 7.99 15.42 2.75
CA PRO A 19 8.52 16.60 2.07
C PRO A 19 9.18 16.21 0.73
N GLU A 20 9.16 17.13 -0.26
CA GLU A 20 9.65 16.82 -1.61
C GLU A 20 11.10 16.30 -1.68
N PRO A 21 12.07 16.85 -0.93
CA PRO A 21 13.43 16.32 -0.97
C PRO A 21 13.52 14.86 -0.52
N GLN A 22 12.78 14.48 0.51
CA GLN A 22 12.75 13.11 1.03
C GLN A 22 12.02 12.16 0.07
N ARG A 23 10.92 12.63 -0.53
CA ARG A 23 10.15 11.89 -1.53
C ARG A 23 11.00 11.54 -2.75
N ALA A 24 11.74 12.52 -3.28
CA ALA A 24 12.66 12.32 -4.39
C ALA A 24 13.75 11.29 -4.04
N ARG A 25 14.30 11.33 -2.83
CA ARG A 25 15.32 10.37 -2.37
C ARG A 25 14.80 8.95 -2.27
N VAL A 26 13.55 8.75 -1.82
CA VAL A 26 12.91 7.43 -1.77
C VAL A 26 12.71 6.86 -3.17
N LEU A 27 12.28 7.69 -4.12
CA LEU A 27 12.03 7.29 -5.50
C LEU A 27 13.31 7.15 -6.34
N GLU A 28 14.42 7.72 -5.90
CA GLU A 28 15.70 7.53 -6.56
C GLU A 28 16.11 6.05 -6.53
N GLY A 29 16.40 5.47 -7.70
CA GLY A 29 16.70 4.03 -7.86
C GLY A 29 15.49 3.10 -7.79
N ALA A 30 14.28 3.63 -7.65
CA ALA A 30 13.06 2.82 -7.79
C ALA A 30 12.89 2.38 -9.25
N GLN A 31 12.38 1.16 -9.44
CA GLN A 31 12.22 0.54 -10.75
C GLN A 31 10.75 0.37 -11.12
N VAL A 32 10.41 0.57 -12.38
CA VAL A 32 9.08 0.21 -12.88
C VAL A 32 9.11 -1.24 -13.33
N GLN A 33 8.18 -2.01 -12.80
CA GLN A 33 7.95 -3.41 -13.14
C GLN A 33 6.58 -3.56 -13.79
N SER A 34 6.51 -4.22 -14.94
CA SER A 34 5.26 -4.65 -15.56
C SER A 34 5.01 -6.10 -15.23
N VAL A 35 3.76 -6.43 -14.91
CA VAL A 35 3.32 -7.79 -14.60
C VAL A 35 2.05 -8.10 -15.37
N GLU A 36 1.93 -9.35 -15.84
CA GLU A 36 0.78 -9.84 -16.57
C GLU A 36 -0.30 -10.36 -15.62
N THR A 37 -1.52 -10.50 -16.12
CA THR A 37 -2.63 -11.11 -15.37
C THR A 37 -2.22 -12.49 -14.85
N GLY A 38 -2.47 -12.76 -13.56
CA GLY A 38 -2.11 -14.01 -12.89
C GLY A 38 -0.64 -14.14 -12.50
N GLN A 39 0.19 -13.15 -12.82
CA GLN A 39 1.60 -13.18 -12.43
C GLN A 39 1.76 -12.87 -10.95
N THR A 40 2.48 -13.75 -10.26
CA THR A 40 2.88 -13.55 -8.86
C THR A 40 3.95 -12.47 -8.75
N ILE A 41 3.77 -11.54 -7.82
CA ILE A 41 4.73 -10.49 -7.50
C ILE A 41 5.66 -10.97 -6.39
N PHE A 42 5.09 -11.56 -5.34
CA PHE A 42 5.80 -12.28 -4.28
C PHE A 42 4.84 -13.29 -3.62
N LEU A 43 5.40 -14.28 -2.96
CA LEU A 43 4.65 -15.27 -2.19
C LEU A 43 4.69 -14.96 -0.69
N GLN A 44 3.68 -15.44 0.02
CA GLN A 44 3.71 -15.50 1.47
C GLN A 44 4.97 -16.26 1.92
N ASP A 45 5.58 -15.79 3.00
CA ASP A 45 6.80 -16.30 3.61
C ASP A 45 8.10 -16.03 2.80
N ASP A 46 8.03 -15.45 1.59
CA ASP A 46 9.22 -14.95 0.90
C ASP A 46 9.88 -13.80 1.69
N PRO A 47 11.21 -13.63 1.61
CA PRO A 47 11.89 -12.47 2.17
C PRO A 47 11.32 -11.16 1.64
N ALA A 48 10.98 -10.23 2.53
CA ALA A 48 10.43 -8.93 2.15
C ALA A 48 11.55 -7.98 1.72
N ASP A 49 11.94 -8.07 0.46
CA ASP A 49 13.05 -7.33 -0.15
C ASP A 49 12.63 -6.00 -0.82
N ALA A 50 11.33 -5.78 -0.99
CA ALA A 50 10.80 -4.57 -1.61
C ALA A 50 9.42 -4.19 -1.05
N LEU A 51 9.06 -2.92 -1.28
CA LEU A 51 7.68 -2.45 -1.25
C LEU A 51 7.28 -1.98 -2.65
N PHE A 52 5.98 -1.89 -2.88
CA PHE A 52 5.43 -1.61 -4.18
C PHE A 52 4.38 -0.51 -4.14
N ILE A 53 4.29 0.27 -5.22
CA ILE A 53 3.21 1.25 -5.45
C ILE A 53 2.57 0.89 -6.80
N VAL A 54 1.25 0.77 -6.84
CA VAL A 54 0.52 0.49 -8.08
C VAL A 54 0.43 1.76 -8.93
N LEU A 55 1.01 1.72 -10.13
CA LEU A 55 0.89 2.79 -11.14
C LEU A 55 -0.36 2.62 -11.99
N ASP A 56 -0.67 1.37 -12.33
CA ASP A 56 -1.82 0.99 -13.14
C ASP A 56 -2.16 -0.48 -12.89
N GLY A 57 -3.42 -0.85 -13.15
CA GLY A 57 -3.91 -2.21 -12.94
C GLY A 57 -4.31 -2.50 -11.50
N TRP A 58 -4.55 -3.78 -11.22
CA TRP A 58 -5.07 -4.27 -9.95
C TRP A 58 -4.25 -5.44 -9.45
N VAL A 59 -3.94 -5.44 -8.16
CA VAL A 59 -3.18 -6.49 -7.46
C VAL A 59 -3.98 -6.98 -6.27
N LYS A 60 -4.20 -8.29 -6.15
CA LYS A 60 -4.77 -8.90 -4.94
C LYS A 60 -3.66 -9.26 -3.96
N LEU A 61 -3.91 -9.03 -2.68
CA LEU A 61 -3.16 -9.59 -1.57
C LEU A 61 -3.99 -10.71 -0.97
N TYR A 62 -3.41 -11.91 -0.82
CA TYR A 62 -4.15 -13.08 -0.36
C TYR A 62 -3.30 -13.99 0.52
N ARG A 63 -3.96 -14.84 1.27
CA ARG A 63 -3.36 -15.93 2.04
C ARG A 63 -3.93 -17.25 1.57
N ILE A 64 -3.11 -18.28 1.65
CA ILE A 64 -3.59 -19.67 1.55
C ILE A 64 -3.86 -20.15 2.97
N ALA A 65 -5.11 -20.48 3.25
CA ALA A 65 -5.50 -21.11 4.51
C ALA A 65 -4.95 -22.53 4.60
N THR A 66 -4.89 -23.10 5.80
CA THR A 66 -4.47 -24.49 6.02
C THR A 66 -5.33 -25.52 5.27
N SER A 67 -6.57 -25.14 4.93
CA SER A 67 -7.47 -25.91 4.06
C SER A 67 -7.09 -25.87 2.57
N GLY A 68 -6.09 -25.08 2.16
CA GLY A 68 -5.75 -24.82 0.77
C GLY A 68 -6.63 -23.76 0.09
N THR A 69 -7.60 -23.17 0.81
CA THR A 69 -8.49 -22.14 0.26
C THR A 69 -7.78 -20.79 0.24
N GLU A 70 -7.91 -20.08 -0.89
CA GLU A 70 -7.42 -18.69 -1.01
C GLU A 70 -8.38 -17.74 -0.28
N ALA A 71 -7.81 -16.89 0.58
CA ALA A 71 -8.52 -15.82 1.27
C ALA A 71 -7.94 -14.47 0.82
N VAL A 72 -8.71 -13.71 0.04
CA VAL A 72 -8.30 -12.35 -0.38
C VAL A 72 -8.37 -11.42 0.82
N VAL A 73 -7.23 -10.80 1.15
CA VAL A 73 -7.09 -9.86 2.27
C VAL A 73 -7.39 -8.43 1.80
N SER A 74 -6.91 -8.06 0.62
CA SER A 74 -7.10 -6.72 0.06
C SER A 74 -6.87 -6.70 -1.45
N VAL A 75 -7.40 -5.67 -2.12
CA VAL A 75 -7.10 -5.36 -3.52
C VAL A 75 -6.46 -3.99 -3.59
N MET A 76 -5.28 -3.94 -4.23
CA MET A 76 -4.50 -2.73 -4.43
C MET A 76 -4.74 -2.19 -5.83
N THR A 77 -5.09 -0.92 -5.90
CA THR A 77 -5.37 -0.19 -7.14
C THR A 77 -4.41 0.98 -7.27
N ARG A 78 -4.49 1.72 -8.36
CA ARG A 78 -3.62 2.87 -8.66
C ARG A 78 -3.42 3.80 -7.44
N GLY A 79 -2.17 4.15 -7.16
CA GLY A 79 -1.77 5.01 -6.05
C GLY A 79 -1.69 4.31 -4.68
N ARG A 80 -2.12 3.05 -4.59
CA ARG A 80 -1.99 2.28 -3.35
C ARG A 80 -0.61 1.66 -3.26
N SER A 81 -0.08 1.57 -2.03
CA SER A 81 1.19 0.90 -1.72
C SER A 81 0.95 -0.37 -0.89
N PHE A 82 1.86 -1.32 -1.00
CA PHE A 82 1.82 -2.57 -0.24
C PHE A 82 3.24 -3.11 0.01
N GLY A 83 3.39 -3.95 1.04
CA GLY A 83 4.66 -4.52 1.45
C GLY A 83 5.51 -3.61 2.35
N GLU A 84 5.10 -2.35 2.57
CA GLU A 84 5.90 -1.35 3.29
C GLU A 84 6.20 -1.71 4.75
N ALA A 85 5.21 -2.21 5.48
CA ALA A 85 5.38 -2.51 6.91
C ALA A 85 6.47 -3.56 7.15
N VAL A 86 6.51 -4.59 6.30
CA VAL A 86 7.48 -5.68 6.40
C VAL A 86 8.82 -5.28 5.81
N ALA A 87 8.81 -4.57 4.67
CA ALA A 87 10.03 -4.04 4.06
C ALA A 87 10.80 -3.12 5.01
N LEU A 88 10.10 -2.27 5.77
CA LEU A 88 10.69 -1.37 6.76
C LEU A 88 11.25 -2.10 7.98
N LYS A 89 10.49 -3.06 8.51
CA LYS A 89 10.88 -3.84 9.68
C LYS A 89 11.97 -4.89 9.36
N GLY A 90 12.01 -5.38 8.13
CA GLY A 90 12.67 -6.62 7.76
C GLY A 90 11.82 -7.85 8.13
N GLY A 91 12.00 -8.94 7.42
CA GLY A 91 11.28 -10.19 7.66
C GLY A 91 10.73 -10.81 6.37
N ILE A 92 9.60 -11.46 6.48
CA ILE A 92 8.93 -12.18 5.40
C ILE A 92 7.57 -11.55 5.08
N TYR A 93 7.10 -11.69 3.85
CA TYR A 93 5.76 -11.23 3.47
C TYR A 93 4.69 -12.06 4.16
N PRO A 94 3.71 -11.44 4.87
CA PRO A 94 2.65 -12.17 5.58
C PRO A 94 1.52 -12.62 4.66
N VAL A 95 1.57 -12.26 3.39
CA VAL A 95 0.58 -12.54 2.34
C VAL A 95 1.29 -12.74 1.01
N SER A 96 0.64 -13.37 0.05
CA SER A 96 1.04 -13.36 -1.36
C SER A 96 0.44 -12.17 -2.10
N ALA A 97 1.10 -11.75 -3.19
CA ALA A 97 0.60 -10.71 -4.10
C ALA A 97 0.58 -11.21 -5.54
N GLU A 98 -0.54 -11.02 -6.24
CA GLU A 98 -0.74 -11.46 -7.62
C GLU A 98 -1.51 -10.40 -8.42
N ALA A 99 -1.14 -10.20 -9.67
CA ALA A 99 -1.82 -9.27 -10.56
C ALA A 99 -3.17 -9.85 -11.04
N ILE A 100 -4.27 -9.13 -10.79
CA ILE A 100 -5.62 -9.50 -11.28
C ILE A 100 -5.79 -9.08 -12.74
N THR A 101 -5.19 -7.97 -13.11
CA THR A 101 -5.12 -7.43 -14.48
C THR A 101 -3.67 -7.21 -14.86
N PRO A 102 -3.32 -6.96 -16.12
CA PRO A 102 -2.01 -6.43 -16.45
C PRO A 102 -1.77 -5.20 -15.57
N ALA A 103 -0.61 -5.11 -14.91
CA ALA A 103 -0.34 -4.04 -13.96
C ALA A 103 1.07 -3.48 -14.12
N ARG A 104 1.24 -2.23 -13.71
CA ARG A 104 2.54 -1.55 -13.62
C ARG A 104 2.76 -1.10 -12.19
N LEU A 105 3.92 -1.41 -11.67
CA LEU A 105 4.28 -1.17 -10.27
C LEU A 105 5.59 -0.38 -10.18
N VAL A 106 5.71 0.50 -9.21
CA VAL A 106 7.01 0.97 -8.75
C VAL A 106 7.49 0.01 -7.67
N ARG A 107 8.66 -0.56 -7.88
CA ARG A 107 9.38 -1.39 -6.88
C ARG A 107 10.44 -0.53 -6.20
N ILE A 108 10.38 -0.43 -4.89
CA ILE A 108 11.34 0.27 -4.04
C ILE A 108 12.08 -0.77 -3.20
N ASP A 109 13.40 -0.80 -3.32
CA ASP A 109 14.24 -1.74 -2.57
C ASP A 109 14.17 -1.47 -1.06
N ALA A 110 13.87 -2.51 -0.29
CA ALA A 110 13.69 -2.43 1.15
C ALA A 110 14.99 -2.11 1.90
N THR A 111 16.10 -2.67 1.46
CA THR A 111 17.41 -2.43 2.09
C THR A 111 17.85 -0.99 1.89
N ARG A 112 17.69 -0.50 0.65
CA ARG A 112 17.97 0.90 0.34
C ARG A 112 17.11 1.85 1.18
N LEU A 113 15.81 1.58 1.28
CA LEU A 113 14.90 2.40 2.08
C LEU A 113 15.30 2.40 3.56
N ARG A 114 15.62 1.24 4.14
CA ARG A 114 16.10 1.16 5.53
C ARG A 114 17.38 1.96 5.74
N ASN A 115 18.33 1.87 4.82
CA ASN A 115 19.58 2.65 4.90
C ASN A 115 19.31 4.17 4.83
N LEU A 116 18.38 4.59 3.98
CA LEU A 116 17.94 5.98 3.92
C LEU A 116 17.32 6.46 5.25
N LEU A 117 16.46 5.65 5.85
CA LEU A 117 15.83 5.96 7.14
C LEU A 117 16.84 6.06 8.29
N GLN A 118 17.91 5.25 8.25
CA GLN A 118 18.99 5.31 9.25
C GLN A 118 19.88 6.53 9.05
N SER A 119 20.08 6.99 7.84
CA SER A 119 20.98 8.10 7.50
C SER A 119 20.29 9.47 7.41
N ASP A 120 18.97 9.51 7.34
CA ASP A 120 18.17 10.73 7.23
C ASP A 120 17.09 10.80 8.31
N PRO A 121 17.38 11.44 9.45
CA PRO A 121 16.41 11.59 10.55
C PRO A 121 15.14 12.36 10.14
N VAL A 122 15.23 13.28 9.18
CA VAL A 122 14.07 14.04 8.68
C VAL A 122 13.14 13.10 7.92
N LEU A 123 13.68 12.22 7.08
CA LEU A 123 12.89 11.20 6.39
C LEU A 123 12.22 10.26 7.40
N ALA A 124 12.97 9.75 8.37
CA ALA A 124 12.43 8.83 9.37
C ALA A 124 11.30 9.47 10.19
N THR A 125 11.50 10.71 10.65
CA THR A 125 10.47 11.45 11.40
C THR A 125 9.24 11.75 10.55
N SER A 126 9.42 12.13 9.28
CA SER A 126 8.32 12.42 8.36
C SER A 126 7.50 11.15 8.05
N MET A 127 8.15 10.01 7.85
CA MET A 127 7.46 8.73 7.65
C MET A 127 6.69 8.29 8.90
N LEU A 128 7.26 8.49 10.08
CA LEU A 128 6.58 8.19 11.34
C LEU A 128 5.33 9.07 11.51
N ALA A 129 5.45 10.39 11.25
CA ALA A 129 4.33 11.31 11.31
C ALA A 129 3.22 10.94 10.30
N ALA A 130 3.59 10.58 9.06
CA ALA A 130 2.65 10.13 8.04
C ALA A 130 1.89 8.86 8.48
N THR A 131 2.60 7.90 9.06
CA THR A 131 2.01 6.66 9.58
C THR A 131 1.04 6.95 10.72
N TYR A 132 1.38 7.88 11.61
CA TYR A 132 0.51 8.28 12.72
C TYR A 132 -0.79 8.93 12.22
N VAL A 133 -0.71 9.87 11.27
CA VAL A 133 -1.89 10.49 10.64
C VAL A 133 -2.78 9.44 9.99
N HIS A 134 -2.19 8.49 9.26
CA HIS A 134 -2.94 7.41 8.64
C HIS A 134 -3.63 6.50 9.67
N LEU A 135 -2.94 6.19 10.77
CA LEU A 135 -3.53 5.42 11.86
C LEU A 135 -4.73 6.14 12.50
N GLN A 136 -4.61 7.47 12.74
CA GLN A 136 -5.73 8.26 13.25
C GLN A 136 -6.95 8.21 12.31
N GLN A 137 -6.75 8.35 11.01
CA GLN A 137 -7.82 8.24 10.01
C GLN A 137 -8.50 6.87 10.05
N LEU A 138 -7.74 5.78 10.21
CA LEU A 138 -8.29 4.44 10.34
C LEU A 138 -9.10 4.27 11.63
N VAL A 139 -8.65 4.83 12.75
CA VAL A 139 -9.38 4.82 14.03
C VAL A 139 -10.71 5.56 13.88
N GLU A 140 -10.71 6.75 13.30
CA GLU A 140 -11.92 7.53 13.03
C GLU A 140 -12.91 6.75 12.15
N GLN A 141 -12.44 6.08 11.09
CA GLN A 141 -13.29 5.23 10.26
C GLN A 141 -13.93 4.09 11.05
N VAL A 142 -13.16 3.44 11.94
CA VAL A 142 -13.69 2.38 12.81
C VAL A 142 -14.73 2.93 13.80
N GLU A 143 -14.50 4.12 14.37
CA GLU A 143 -15.45 4.78 15.25
C GLU A 143 -16.74 5.13 14.52
N HIS A 144 -16.67 5.69 13.32
CA HIS A 144 -17.85 5.97 12.49
C HIS A 144 -18.64 4.70 12.15
N LEU A 145 -17.94 3.58 11.87
CA LEU A 145 -18.61 2.30 11.62
C LEU A 145 -19.31 1.75 12.88
N LYS A 146 -18.74 1.97 14.07
CA LYS A 146 -19.33 1.53 15.35
C LYS A 146 -20.42 2.45 15.86
N ALA A 147 -20.32 3.76 15.63
CA ALA A 147 -21.28 4.77 16.07
C ALA A 147 -22.62 4.68 15.31
N ARG A 148 -22.64 4.06 14.14
CA ARG A 148 -23.87 3.87 13.36
C ARG A 148 -24.58 2.60 13.80
N SER A 149 -25.73 2.74 14.47
CA SER A 149 -26.62 1.62 14.71
C SER A 149 -27.12 1.02 13.39
N GLY A 150 -27.49 -0.27 13.39
CA GLY A 150 -28.04 -0.91 12.20
C GLY A 150 -29.26 -0.15 11.62
N VAL A 151 -30.07 0.42 12.49
CA VAL A 151 -31.24 1.24 12.14
C VAL A 151 -30.82 2.54 11.41
N GLN A 152 -29.79 3.23 11.87
CA GLN A 152 -29.28 4.45 11.22
C GLN A 152 -28.72 4.17 9.82
N ARG A 153 -28.03 3.05 9.61
CA ARG A 153 -27.53 2.64 8.29
C ARG A 153 -28.67 2.35 7.31
N VAL A 154 -29.72 1.69 7.77
CA VAL A 154 -30.91 1.43 6.96
C VAL A 154 -31.64 2.72 6.61
N ALA A 155 -31.79 3.64 7.57
CA ALA A 155 -32.42 4.93 7.35
C ALA A 155 -31.67 5.81 6.33
N GLU A 156 -30.34 5.90 6.43
CA GLU A 156 -29.50 6.61 5.46
C GLU A 156 -29.63 5.99 4.06
N PHE A 157 -29.56 4.66 3.95
CA PHE A 157 -29.72 3.96 2.67
C PHE A 157 -31.09 4.25 2.03
N LEU A 158 -32.16 4.28 2.82
CA LEU A 158 -33.49 4.60 2.33
C LEU A 158 -33.63 6.08 1.91
N LEU A 159 -32.94 6.99 2.59
CA LEU A 159 -32.90 8.41 2.22
C LEU A 159 -32.15 8.63 0.91
N ASP A 160 -31.04 7.92 0.69
CA ASP A 160 -30.25 7.98 -0.54
C ASP A 160 -31.04 7.40 -1.73
N LEU A 161 -31.88 6.39 -1.50
CA LEU A 161 -32.75 5.85 -2.54
C LEU A 161 -33.95 6.77 -2.88
N ALA A 162 -34.31 7.68 -1.99
CA ALA A 162 -35.45 8.60 -2.15
C ALA A 162 -35.04 9.97 -2.73
N ALA A 163 -33.72 10.20 -2.88
CA ALA A 163 -33.15 11.43 -3.43
C ALA A 163 -32.86 11.28 -4.92
#